data_9d72efeeea101d766e045f9fc126f334
#
_entry.id   9d72efeeea101d766e045f9fc126f334
#
_cell.length_a   1.000
_cell.length_b   1.000
_cell.length_c   1.000
_cell.angle_alpha   90.00
_cell.angle_beta   90.00
_cell.angle_gamma   90.00
#
_symmetry.space_group_name_H-M   'P 1'
#
loop_
_entity.id
_entity.type
_entity.pdbx_description
1 polymer ?
#
loop_
_entity_poly.entity_id
_entity_poly.type
_entity_poly.pdbx_seq_one_letter_code
_entity_poly.pdbx_strand_id
1 'polypeptide(L)'
;MCNPLFCDTILPSVGIGTVPQMVRMEDENMGKDKLRKRDEIPAQYKWNMQDMFATDELWEEEAQQVLDLAKDIEQYKGRLSESAATLLAFAKKLDELNYHGERVYVYANQRYHEDTAVSKYQGYSAKADSIMVAVSSATAFMSPEILAMDEAVIEQFYKDEPELERYRRDISEILRGKAHTRNAEVEGVLAQAGNMAVAPYNIYSMFDNADIKFPTVTDVEGNPIQITHGNFTTLLQEKDRRLRKDVFRGVYKQYMKRGNTVSAIFQAQLKKENFFATVRNYPSVRAMHLDNGNIPESVYDNLIETVHKHLPAMHKYMSIRKKLLGVDKLHMYDIYVPVVEDPGTKYPYDEAKEIVKKALVPMGEDYVNVASAGMDKDWVDVYENENKRSGAYSWGAYGTHPYVLLNHQDNLGSMFTLAHEMGHAMHTYYSNKCQPINSAGYLIFVAEVASTCNESLLMHHMMENCTNEVERKYLINHYLEEFRTTLFRQTMFAEFEMIVHKKLAEGENLSKEALCQIYHDLNVLYYGPDMVVDEEIDYEWMRIPHFYTSFYVYQYATGYSAAIAFSKKILEEGKPAVDRYIDNFLSGGGSKDPIDLLKAAGVDMSTPAPIDDALAVFEEYLDKFEAMC
;
A
#
# COMPACT_ATOMS: atom_id res chain seq x y z
N MET A 1 -5.05 -16.98 15.12
CA MET A 1 -4.88 -16.99 13.67
C MET A 1 -6.12 -16.35 13.09
N CYS A 2 -6.01 -15.12 12.59
CA CYS A 2 -7.08 -14.50 11.82
C CYS A 2 -7.24 -15.30 10.52
N ASN A 3 -8.48 -15.47 10.07
CA ASN A 3 -8.77 -16.04 8.76
C ASN A 3 -8.07 -15.18 7.68
N PRO A 4 -7.19 -15.71 6.83
CA PRO A 4 -6.47 -14.92 5.83
C PRO A 4 -7.42 -14.16 4.90
N LEU A 5 -8.63 -14.66 4.66
CA LEU A 5 -9.65 -14.04 3.83
C LEU A 5 -10.19 -12.70 4.38
N PHE A 6 -10.01 -12.42 5.68
CA PHE A 6 -10.47 -11.17 6.28
C PHE A 6 -9.34 -10.23 6.74
N CYS A 7 -8.11 -10.73 6.92
CA CYS A 7 -7.03 -9.91 7.47
C CYS A 7 -6.31 -9.05 6.41
N ASP A 8 -6.27 -9.51 5.15
CA ASP A 8 -5.56 -8.80 4.07
C ASP A 8 -6.49 -7.98 3.15
N THR A 9 -7.79 -8.31 3.11
CA THR A 9 -8.76 -7.58 2.27
C THR A 9 -9.56 -6.50 3.01
N ILE A 10 -9.55 -6.48 4.34
CA ILE A 10 -10.35 -5.54 5.16
C ILE A 10 -9.50 -4.41 5.77
N LEU A 11 -8.17 -4.46 5.69
CA LEU A 11 -7.43 -3.23 5.90
C LEU A 11 -7.72 -2.34 4.68
N PRO A 12 -8.41 -1.20 4.86
CA PRO A 12 -8.36 -0.17 3.84
C PRO A 12 -6.87 -0.01 3.56
N SER A 13 -6.48 -0.03 2.29
CA SER A 13 -5.12 0.31 1.91
C SER A 13 -4.73 1.46 2.82
N VAL A 14 -3.95 1.17 3.86
CA VAL A 14 -3.42 2.24 4.71
C VAL A 14 -2.71 3.09 3.71
N GLY A 15 -3.25 4.27 3.46
CA GLY A 15 -2.76 5.19 2.45
C GLY A 15 -1.26 5.21 2.55
N ILE A 16 -0.67 4.39 1.73
CA ILE A 16 0.75 4.15 1.67
C ILE A 16 1.30 5.51 1.45
N GLY A 17 2.20 5.88 2.25
CA GLY A 17 2.78 7.19 2.39
C GLY A 17 2.60 7.99 1.12
N THR A 18 1.52 8.72 1.08
CA THR A 18 1.26 9.71 0.06
C THR A 18 2.62 10.25 -0.35
N VAL A 19 2.94 10.18 -1.63
CA VAL A 19 3.92 11.10 -2.21
C VAL A 19 3.79 12.37 -1.39
N PRO A 20 4.84 12.85 -0.71
CA PRO A 20 4.68 13.95 0.24
C PRO A 20 3.84 15.00 -0.47
N GLN A 21 2.58 15.18 -0.04
CA GLN A 21 1.75 16.21 -0.59
C GLN A 21 2.62 17.46 -0.54
N MET A 22 2.86 18.08 -1.68
CA MET A 22 3.43 19.42 -1.72
C MET A 22 2.44 20.31 -0.98
N VAL A 23 2.58 20.34 0.36
CA VAL A 23 1.81 21.23 1.19
C VAL A 23 2.31 22.62 0.85
N ARG A 24 1.43 23.40 0.28
CA ARG A 24 1.66 24.80 -0.02
C ARG A 24 2.13 25.55 1.22
N MET A 25 3.08 26.44 0.99
CA MET A 25 3.17 27.66 1.80
C MET A 25 1.81 28.36 1.71
N GLU A 26 1.13 28.53 2.83
CA GLU A 26 -0.06 29.34 2.93
C GLU A 26 0.31 30.77 2.53
N ASP A 27 -0.30 31.28 1.49
CA ASP A 27 -0.38 32.72 1.24
C ASP A 27 -1.06 33.35 2.49
N GLU A 28 -0.33 34.12 3.27
CA GLU A 28 -0.79 34.77 4.51
C GLU A 28 -1.96 35.77 4.31
N ASN A 29 -2.65 35.76 3.17
CA ASN A 29 -3.72 36.71 2.83
C ASN A 29 -5.03 36.08 2.32
N MET A 30 -5.24 34.76 2.44
CA MET A 30 -6.60 34.24 2.36
C MET A 30 -7.14 34.06 3.77
N GLY A 31 -8.18 34.82 4.09
CA GLY A 31 -8.93 34.61 5.32
C GLY A 31 -9.23 33.12 5.47
N LYS A 32 -9.04 32.56 6.68
CA LYS A 32 -9.30 31.17 7.00
C LYS A 32 -10.72 30.82 6.51
N ASP A 33 -10.84 30.31 5.29
CA ASP A 33 -12.09 29.72 4.84
C ASP A 33 -12.34 28.53 5.75
N LYS A 34 -13.38 28.67 6.55
CA LYS A 34 -13.83 27.62 7.44
C LYS A 34 -14.12 26.38 6.60
N LEU A 35 -13.58 25.21 6.99
CA LEU A 35 -13.91 23.95 6.34
C LEU A 35 -15.43 23.83 6.23
N ARG A 36 -15.90 23.47 5.03
CA ARG A 36 -17.32 23.23 4.76
C ARG A 36 -17.82 22.05 5.59
N LYS A 37 -19.05 22.12 6.03
CA LYS A 37 -19.72 20.96 6.61
C LYS A 37 -20.12 19.98 5.52
N ARG A 38 -20.37 18.73 5.89
CA ARG A 38 -20.79 17.65 4.96
C ARG A 38 -22.03 18.03 4.15
N ASP A 39 -23.03 18.70 4.73
CA ASP A 39 -24.25 19.14 4.07
C ASP A 39 -24.03 20.32 3.10
N GLU A 40 -22.98 21.11 3.27
CA GLU A 40 -22.60 22.21 2.39
C GLU A 40 -21.87 21.74 1.12
N ILE A 41 -21.38 20.49 1.07
CA ILE A 41 -20.82 19.92 -0.15
C ILE A 41 -21.95 19.58 -1.11
N PRO A 42 -21.91 20.03 -2.40
CA PRO A 42 -22.92 19.68 -3.39
C PRO A 42 -23.03 18.16 -3.61
N ALA A 43 -24.26 17.68 -3.84
CA ALA A 43 -24.52 16.25 -3.99
C ALA A 43 -23.72 15.57 -5.10
N GLN A 44 -23.47 16.27 -6.20
CA GLN A 44 -22.66 15.77 -7.34
C GLN A 44 -21.20 15.47 -7.02
N TYR A 45 -20.70 15.91 -5.87
CA TYR A 45 -19.35 15.65 -5.37
C TYR A 45 -19.34 14.71 -4.17
N LYS A 46 -20.41 13.97 -3.95
CA LYS A 46 -20.55 12.97 -2.89
C LYS A 46 -20.83 11.60 -3.51
N TRP A 47 -20.26 10.58 -2.93
CA TRP A 47 -20.67 9.22 -3.25
C TRP A 47 -22.11 8.93 -2.77
N ASN A 48 -22.77 7.91 -3.34
CA ASN A 48 -24.12 7.53 -2.97
C ASN A 48 -24.14 6.20 -2.20
N MET A 49 -24.10 6.26 -0.89
CA MET A 49 -24.16 5.06 -0.04
C MET A 49 -25.53 4.35 -0.07
N GLN A 50 -26.57 5.01 -0.62
CA GLN A 50 -27.90 4.40 -0.76
C GLN A 50 -27.94 3.30 -1.83
N ASP A 51 -26.93 3.23 -2.70
CA ASP A 51 -26.78 2.14 -3.67
C ASP A 51 -26.42 0.81 -2.98
N MET A 52 -25.79 0.87 -1.80
CA MET A 52 -25.49 -0.30 -0.98
C MET A 52 -26.64 -0.64 -0.02
N PHE A 53 -27.12 0.34 0.74
CA PHE A 53 -28.30 0.24 1.59
C PHE A 53 -29.16 1.49 1.45
N ALA A 54 -30.38 1.32 0.97
CA ALA A 54 -31.29 2.45 0.73
C ALA A 54 -31.63 3.20 2.03
N THR A 55 -31.61 2.53 3.18
CA THR A 55 -31.81 3.13 4.51
C THR A 55 -30.92 2.45 5.55
N ASP A 56 -30.68 3.14 6.67
CA ASP A 56 -29.92 2.62 7.79
C ASP A 56 -30.66 1.43 8.49
N GLU A 57 -31.98 1.37 8.40
CA GLU A 57 -32.76 0.25 8.93
C GLU A 57 -32.48 -1.05 8.16
N LEU A 58 -32.32 -1.00 6.84
CA LEU A 58 -31.93 -2.16 6.03
C LEU A 58 -30.51 -2.64 6.38
N TRP A 59 -29.60 -1.73 6.71
CA TRP A 59 -28.29 -2.11 7.24
C TRP A 59 -28.39 -2.85 8.58
N GLU A 60 -29.26 -2.37 9.49
CA GLU A 60 -29.49 -3.03 10.79
C GLU A 60 -30.07 -4.44 10.62
N GLU A 61 -30.97 -4.63 9.67
CA GLU A 61 -31.57 -5.94 9.34
C GLU A 61 -30.48 -6.90 8.80
N GLU A 62 -29.66 -6.43 7.85
CA GLU A 62 -28.57 -7.25 7.29
C GLU A 62 -27.47 -7.54 8.32
N ALA A 63 -27.17 -6.61 9.22
CA ALA A 63 -26.26 -6.80 10.34
C ALA A 63 -26.75 -7.92 11.29
N GLN A 64 -28.05 -8.02 11.54
CA GLN A 64 -28.64 -9.13 12.30
C GLN A 64 -28.56 -10.43 11.52
N GLN A 65 -28.80 -10.42 10.22
CA GLN A 65 -28.69 -11.60 9.35
C GLN A 65 -27.26 -12.18 9.39
N VAL A 66 -26.23 -11.35 9.36
CA VAL A 66 -24.81 -11.80 9.48
C VAL A 66 -24.58 -12.56 10.79
N LEU A 67 -25.11 -12.06 11.91
CA LEU A 67 -25.00 -12.74 13.22
C LEU A 67 -25.75 -14.08 13.23
N ASP A 68 -26.88 -14.18 12.57
CA ASP A 68 -27.64 -15.42 12.48
C ASP A 68 -26.93 -16.43 11.57
N LEU A 69 -26.39 -15.99 10.43
CA LEU A 69 -25.54 -16.82 9.56
C LEU A 69 -24.28 -17.32 10.26
N ALA A 70 -23.65 -16.47 11.10
CA ALA A 70 -22.48 -16.86 11.89
C ALA A 70 -22.81 -17.96 12.91
N LYS A 71 -24.03 -17.96 13.49
CA LYS A 71 -24.48 -19.07 14.35
C LYS A 71 -24.77 -20.32 13.53
N ASP A 72 -25.43 -20.15 12.36
CA ASP A 72 -25.79 -21.28 11.52
C ASP A 72 -24.57 -22.03 10.99
N ILE A 73 -23.48 -21.32 10.69
CA ILE A 73 -22.25 -21.95 10.14
C ILE A 73 -21.56 -22.86 11.17
N GLU A 74 -21.74 -22.61 12.48
CA GLU A 74 -21.18 -23.45 13.55
C GLU A 74 -21.68 -24.90 13.51
N GLN A 75 -22.84 -25.19 12.87
CA GLN A 75 -23.32 -26.56 12.70
C GLN A 75 -22.38 -27.48 11.92
N TYR A 76 -21.46 -26.91 11.14
CA TYR A 76 -20.46 -27.66 10.36
C TYR A 76 -19.21 -28.01 11.16
N LYS A 77 -19.05 -27.45 12.36
CA LYS A 77 -17.89 -27.70 13.22
C LYS A 77 -17.74 -29.17 13.56
N GLY A 78 -16.56 -29.73 13.31
CA GLY A 78 -16.23 -31.15 13.50
C GLY A 78 -16.74 -32.04 12.37
N ARG A 79 -17.25 -31.47 11.26
CA ARG A 79 -17.97 -32.22 10.23
C ARG A 79 -17.45 -32.03 8.81
N LEU A 80 -16.44 -31.19 8.58
CA LEU A 80 -15.97 -30.87 7.20
C LEU A 80 -15.42 -32.10 6.47
N SER A 81 -14.94 -33.09 7.21
CA SER A 81 -14.44 -34.36 6.67
C SER A 81 -15.49 -35.46 6.49
N GLU A 82 -16.76 -35.23 6.86
CA GLU A 82 -17.83 -36.25 6.79
C GLU A 82 -18.15 -36.67 5.34
N SER A 83 -18.23 -35.66 4.43
CA SER A 83 -18.50 -35.90 3.02
C SER A 83 -18.19 -34.66 2.15
N ALA A 84 -18.00 -34.87 0.85
CA ALA A 84 -17.87 -33.82 -0.12
C ALA A 84 -19.08 -32.84 -0.10
N ALA A 85 -20.29 -33.37 0.00
CA ALA A 85 -21.51 -32.57 0.11
C ALA A 85 -21.55 -31.69 1.35
N THR A 86 -21.04 -32.17 2.50
CA THR A 86 -20.94 -31.37 3.73
C THR A 86 -19.94 -30.22 3.58
N LEU A 87 -18.75 -30.49 3.01
CA LEU A 87 -17.75 -29.48 2.74
C LEU A 87 -18.24 -28.42 1.76
N LEU A 88 -18.92 -28.84 0.68
CA LEU A 88 -19.52 -27.93 -0.30
C LEU A 88 -20.62 -27.05 0.34
N ALA A 89 -21.48 -27.64 1.17
CA ALA A 89 -22.53 -26.90 1.85
C ALA A 89 -21.95 -25.85 2.81
N PHE A 90 -20.88 -26.19 3.55
CA PHE A 90 -20.13 -25.25 4.36
C PHE A 90 -19.55 -24.11 3.52
N ALA A 91 -18.83 -24.42 2.41
CA ALA A 91 -18.21 -23.42 1.56
C ALA A 91 -19.23 -22.44 0.98
N LYS A 92 -20.39 -22.92 0.51
CA LYS A 92 -21.49 -22.06 0.03
C LYS A 92 -22.08 -21.19 1.14
N LYS A 93 -22.18 -21.72 2.36
CA LYS A 93 -22.67 -20.95 3.52
C LYS A 93 -21.63 -19.88 3.93
N LEU A 94 -20.34 -20.17 3.80
CA LEU A 94 -19.28 -19.20 4.03
C LEU A 94 -19.31 -18.06 3.00
N ASP A 95 -19.55 -18.37 1.72
CA ASP A 95 -19.75 -17.35 0.69
C ASP A 95 -20.92 -16.41 1.00
N GLU A 96 -22.06 -16.98 1.45
CA GLU A 96 -23.22 -16.19 1.86
C GLU A 96 -22.91 -15.29 3.06
N LEU A 97 -22.23 -15.84 4.07
CA LEU A 97 -21.79 -15.09 5.25
C LEU A 97 -20.84 -13.95 4.90
N ASN A 98 -19.86 -14.20 4.01
CA ASN A 98 -18.92 -13.20 3.55
C ASN A 98 -19.60 -12.10 2.74
N TYR A 99 -20.53 -12.43 1.86
CA TYR A 99 -21.27 -11.46 1.06
C TYR A 99 -22.02 -10.43 1.93
N HIS A 100 -22.76 -10.90 2.93
CA HIS A 100 -23.48 -10.01 3.84
C HIS A 100 -22.55 -9.29 4.81
N GLY A 101 -21.54 -10.00 5.33
CA GLY A 101 -20.56 -9.45 6.26
C GLY A 101 -19.77 -8.30 5.68
N GLU A 102 -19.26 -8.45 4.46
CA GLU A 102 -18.52 -7.41 3.75
C GLU A 102 -19.34 -6.15 3.53
N ARG A 103 -20.57 -6.27 3.06
CA ARG A 103 -21.51 -5.14 2.85
C ARG A 103 -21.79 -4.39 4.15
N VAL A 104 -22.06 -5.13 5.23
CA VAL A 104 -22.30 -4.55 6.56
C VAL A 104 -21.08 -3.77 7.04
N TYR A 105 -19.88 -4.34 6.86
CA TYR A 105 -18.64 -3.72 7.31
C TYR A 105 -18.27 -2.47 6.51
N VAL A 106 -18.33 -2.58 5.19
CA VAL A 106 -17.96 -1.48 4.27
C VAL A 106 -18.88 -0.28 4.45
N TYR A 107 -20.21 -0.48 4.45
CA TYR A 107 -21.18 0.60 4.65
C TYR A 107 -20.94 1.35 5.96
N ALA A 108 -20.87 0.64 7.07
CA ALA A 108 -20.70 1.24 8.39
C ALA A 108 -19.46 2.14 8.46
N ASN A 109 -18.34 1.66 7.91
CA ASN A 109 -17.09 2.41 7.93
C ASN A 109 -17.07 3.56 6.92
N GLN A 110 -17.63 3.41 5.73
CA GLN A 110 -17.72 4.50 4.76
C GLN A 110 -18.62 5.63 5.25
N ARG A 111 -19.77 5.31 5.89
CA ARG A 111 -20.60 6.32 6.56
C ARG A 111 -19.88 7.03 7.69
N TYR A 112 -19.07 6.30 8.47
CA TYR A 112 -18.21 6.89 9.50
C TYR A 112 -17.13 7.80 8.91
N HIS A 113 -16.55 7.45 7.76
CA HIS A 113 -15.51 8.24 7.11
C HIS A 113 -16.00 9.55 6.49
N GLU A 114 -17.29 9.69 6.18
CA GLU A 114 -17.89 10.93 5.69
C GLU A 114 -17.82 12.07 6.72
N ASP A 115 -18.03 11.74 7.99
CA ASP A 115 -17.93 12.65 9.15
C ASP A 115 -17.74 11.82 10.42
N THR A 116 -16.51 11.75 10.89
CA THR A 116 -16.13 10.92 12.04
C THR A 116 -16.70 11.41 13.38
N ALA A 117 -17.29 12.60 13.43
CA ALA A 117 -17.93 13.14 14.64
C ALA A 117 -19.40 12.69 14.80
N VAL A 118 -20.00 12.05 13.79
CA VAL A 118 -21.39 11.57 13.85
C VAL A 118 -21.49 10.32 14.71
N SER A 119 -21.99 10.47 15.96
CA SER A 119 -22.08 9.39 16.96
C SER A 119 -22.83 8.14 16.46
N LYS A 120 -23.85 8.32 15.60
CA LYS A 120 -24.57 7.19 15.00
C LYS A 120 -23.62 6.28 14.21
N TYR A 121 -22.81 6.85 13.33
CA TYR A 121 -21.91 6.07 12.47
C TYR A 121 -20.64 5.60 13.18
N GLN A 122 -20.21 6.28 14.27
CA GLN A 122 -19.26 5.70 15.22
C GLN A 122 -19.81 4.40 15.82
N GLY A 123 -21.09 4.41 16.21
CA GLY A 123 -21.79 3.22 16.73
C GLY A 123 -21.91 2.11 15.69
N TYR A 124 -22.16 2.45 14.42
CA TYR A 124 -22.24 1.47 13.33
C TYR A 124 -20.88 0.81 13.05
N SER A 125 -19.81 1.59 12.96
CA SER A 125 -18.45 1.07 12.79
C SER A 125 -18.09 0.12 13.92
N ALA A 126 -18.29 0.51 15.18
CA ALA A 126 -18.02 -0.35 16.34
C ALA A 126 -18.89 -1.64 16.36
N LYS A 127 -20.15 -1.54 15.93
CA LYS A 127 -21.02 -2.71 15.80
C LYS A 127 -20.55 -3.64 14.69
N ALA A 128 -20.14 -3.10 13.55
CA ALA A 128 -19.58 -3.87 12.44
C ALA A 128 -18.30 -4.60 12.85
N ASP A 129 -17.37 -3.95 13.57
CA ASP A 129 -16.18 -4.59 14.12
C ASP A 129 -16.54 -5.79 15.02
N SER A 130 -17.52 -5.60 15.90
CA SER A 130 -17.98 -6.66 16.81
C SER A 130 -18.61 -7.85 16.06
N ILE A 131 -19.34 -7.57 14.97
CA ILE A 131 -19.93 -8.59 14.09
C ILE A 131 -18.80 -9.39 13.41
N MET A 132 -17.76 -8.71 12.88
CA MET A 132 -16.63 -9.39 12.21
C MET A 132 -15.84 -10.27 13.19
N VAL A 133 -15.69 -9.86 14.44
CA VAL A 133 -15.13 -10.72 15.50
C VAL A 133 -15.98 -11.98 15.71
N ALA A 134 -17.31 -11.84 15.73
CA ALA A 134 -18.21 -12.99 15.87
C ALA A 134 -18.10 -13.94 14.65
N VAL A 135 -18.07 -13.40 13.43
CA VAL A 135 -17.86 -14.17 12.19
C VAL A 135 -16.53 -14.93 12.22
N SER A 136 -15.44 -14.27 12.58
CA SER A 136 -14.11 -14.89 12.69
C SER A 136 -14.10 -16.02 13.73
N SER A 137 -14.76 -15.83 14.87
CA SER A 137 -14.87 -16.86 15.90
C SER A 137 -15.68 -18.09 15.44
N ALA A 138 -16.81 -17.82 14.75
CA ALA A 138 -17.70 -18.88 14.25
C ALA A 138 -17.05 -19.75 13.16
N THR A 139 -16.13 -19.20 12.39
CA THR A 139 -15.42 -19.88 11.28
C THR A 139 -14.05 -20.41 11.65
N ALA A 140 -13.54 -20.15 12.86
CA ALA A 140 -12.18 -20.50 13.30
C ALA A 140 -11.83 -21.99 13.20
N PHE A 141 -12.82 -22.88 13.18
CA PHE A 141 -12.61 -24.33 13.06
C PHE A 141 -12.22 -24.78 11.64
N MET A 142 -12.44 -23.96 10.61
CA MET A 142 -12.26 -24.32 9.20
C MET A 142 -10.83 -24.78 8.91
N SER A 143 -9.85 -23.92 9.14
CA SER A 143 -8.45 -24.23 8.81
C SER A 143 -7.92 -25.45 9.57
N PRO A 144 -8.11 -25.60 10.91
CA PRO A 144 -7.70 -26.80 11.63
C PRO A 144 -8.34 -28.09 11.10
N GLU A 145 -9.61 -28.08 10.73
CA GLU A 145 -10.28 -29.27 10.21
C GLU A 145 -9.77 -29.64 8.82
N ILE A 146 -9.61 -28.67 7.93
CA ILE A 146 -9.04 -28.91 6.58
C ILE A 146 -7.61 -29.45 6.68
N LEU A 147 -6.76 -28.87 7.54
CA LEU A 147 -5.38 -29.33 7.78
C LEU A 147 -5.31 -30.74 8.34
N ALA A 148 -6.32 -31.18 9.08
CA ALA A 148 -6.42 -32.53 9.62
C ALA A 148 -6.87 -33.59 8.58
N MET A 149 -7.41 -33.17 7.43
CA MET A 149 -7.83 -34.10 6.40
C MET A 149 -6.64 -34.68 5.64
N ASP A 150 -6.81 -35.93 5.17
CA ASP A 150 -5.90 -36.53 4.21
C ASP A 150 -6.12 -35.90 2.83
N GLU A 151 -5.06 -35.49 2.16
CA GLU A 151 -5.13 -34.90 0.83
C GLU A 151 -5.81 -35.81 -0.20
N ALA A 152 -5.65 -37.13 -0.07
CA ALA A 152 -6.34 -38.11 -0.92
C ALA A 152 -7.87 -38.08 -0.72
N VAL A 153 -8.36 -37.77 0.48
CA VAL A 153 -9.79 -37.58 0.77
C VAL A 153 -10.29 -36.30 0.13
N ILE A 154 -9.54 -35.21 0.21
CA ILE A 154 -9.89 -33.93 -0.42
C ILE A 154 -9.93 -34.08 -1.95
N GLU A 155 -8.94 -34.76 -2.55
CA GLU A 155 -8.94 -35.05 -3.98
C GLU A 155 -10.10 -35.96 -4.41
N GLN A 156 -10.57 -36.84 -3.53
CA GLN A 156 -11.79 -37.61 -3.80
C GLN A 156 -13.04 -36.73 -3.72
N PHE A 157 -13.09 -35.80 -2.77
CA PHE A 157 -14.21 -34.87 -2.63
C PHE A 157 -14.42 -33.98 -3.86
N TYR A 158 -13.36 -33.53 -4.53
CA TYR A 158 -13.48 -32.82 -5.81
C TYR A 158 -14.10 -33.65 -6.92
N LYS A 159 -13.88 -34.99 -6.89
CA LYS A 159 -14.50 -35.90 -7.87
C LYS A 159 -15.97 -36.18 -7.55
N ASP A 160 -16.28 -36.29 -6.25
CA ASP A 160 -17.64 -36.61 -5.78
C ASP A 160 -18.58 -35.40 -5.94
N GLU A 161 -18.03 -34.17 -5.72
CA GLU A 161 -18.75 -32.90 -5.86
C GLU A 161 -17.91 -31.91 -6.70
N PRO A 162 -18.07 -31.90 -8.04
CA PRO A 162 -17.28 -31.07 -8.93
C PRO A 162 -17.38 -29.55 -8.65
N GLU A 163 -18.46 -29.09 -8.02
CA GLU A 163 -18.58 -27.69 -7.63
C GLU A 163 -17.53 -27.26 -6.57
N LEU A 164 -16.93 -28.21 -5.84
CA LEU A 164 -15.81 -27.92 -4.91
C LEU A 164 -14.54 -27.44 -5.63
N GLU A 165 -14.39 -27.69 -6.94
CA GLU A 165 -13.24 -27.17 -7.71
C GLU A 165 -13.13 -25.64 -7.62
N ARG A 166 -14.24 -24.94 -7.46
CA ARG A 166 -14.27 -23.50 -7.23
C ARG A 166 -13.47 -23.07 -5.98
N TYR A 167 -13.43 -23.93 -4.96
CA TYR A 167 -12.77 -23.68 -3.68
C TYR A 167 -11.41 -24.37 -3.56
N ARG A 168 -10.93 -25.02 -4.63
CA ARG A 168 -9.64 -25.73 -4.63
C ARG A 168 -8.49 -24.85 -4.21
N ARG A 169 -8.46 -23.59 -4.69
CA ARG A 169 -7.42 -22.65 -4.34
C ARG A 169 -7.42 -22.35 -2.84
N ASP A 170 -8.56 -21.97 -2.27
CA ASP A 170 -8.69 -21.62 -0.85
C ASP A 170 -8.24 -22.79 0.05
N ILE A 171 -8.67 -24.00 -0.32
CA ILE A 171 -8.26 -25.24 0.38
C ILE A 171 -6.75 -25.48 0.22
N SER A 172 -6.20 -25.27 -0.98
CA SER A 172 -4.78 -25.48 -1.26
C SER A 172 -3.90 -24.47 -0.49
N GLU A 173 -4.34 -23.22 -0.32
CA GLU A 173 -3.63 -22.23 0.50
C GLU A 173 -3.60 -22.64 1.98
N ILE A 174 -4.71 -23.16 2.50
CA ILE A 174 -4.74 -23.71 3.86
C ILE A 174 -3.75 -24.89 3.98
N LEU A 175 -3.78 -25.83 3.02
CA LEU A 175 -2.90 -27.00 3.02
C LEU A 175 -1.42 -26.64 2.89
N ARG A 176 -1.07 -25.59 2.14
CA ARG A 176 0.31 -25.07 2.06
C ARG A 176 0.85 -24.74 3.44
N GLY A 177 0.02 -24.15 4.31
CA GLY A 177 0.37 -23.86 5.69
C GLY A 177 0.66 -25.10 6.58
N LYS A 178 0.36 -26.34 6.12
CA LYS A 178 0.51 -27.57 6.90
C LYS A 178 1.94 -27.81 7.39
N ALA A 179 2.95 -27.54 6.54
CA ALA A 179 4.36 -27.69 6.88
C ALA A 179 4.81 -26.76 8.02
N HIS A 180 4.11 -25.66 8.20
CA HIS A 180 4.40 -24.57 9.14
C HIS A 180 3.41 -24.53 10.33
N THR A 181 2.42 -25.41 10.34
CA THR A 181 1.50 -25.59 11.46
C THR A 181 2.06 -26.63 12.42
N ARG A 182 2.04 -26.31 13.71
CA ARG A 182 2.53 -27.18 14.77
C ARG A 182 1.37 -27.99 15.38
N ASN A 183 1.66 -28.85 16.32
CA ASN A 183 0.61 -29.56 17.07
C ASN A 183 -0.21 -28.58 17.93
N ALA A 184 -1.40 -28.99 18.34
CA ALA A 184 -2.35 -28.12 19.06
C ALA A 184 -1.78 -27.51 20.36
N GLU A 185 -0.90 -28.25 21.07
CA GLU A 185 -0.26 -27.75 22.30
C GLU A 185 0.68 -26.58 21.99
N VAL A 186 1.54 -26.74 20.98
CA VAL A 186 2.48 -25.69 20.53
C VAL A 186 1.72 -24.50 19.94
N GLU A 187 0.68 -24.73 19.12
CA GLU A 187 -0.16 -23.64 18.58
C GLU A 187 -0.85 -22.85 19.70
N GLY A 188 -1.30 -23.53 20.76
CA GLY A 188 -1.85 -22.86 21.94
C GLY A 188 -0.82 -21.96 22.65
N VAL A 189 0.44 -22.41 22.75
CA VAL A 189 1.53 -21.58 23.30
C VAL A 189 1.87 -20.41 22.38
N LEU A 190 1.94 -20.65 21.07
CA LEU A 190 2.21 -19.59 20.09
C LEU A 190 1.11 -18.52 20.08
N ALA A 191 -0.15 -18.91 20.21
CA ALA A 191 -1.27 -17.98 20.32
C ALA A 191 -1.13 -17.06 21.56
N GLN A 192 -0.72 -17.61 22.71
CA GLN A 192 -0.45 -16.81 23.91
C GLN A 192 0.79 -15.92 23.74
N ALA A 193 1.86 -16.44 23.12
CA ALA A 193 3.06 -15.66 22.79
C ALA A 193 2.75 -14.47 21.87
N GLY A 194 1.71 -14.57 21.02
CA GLY A 194 1.23 -13.48 20.18
C GLY A 194 0.95 -12.19 20.96
N ASN A 195 0.39 -12.29 22.16
CA ASN A 195 0.13 -11.12 23.02
C ASN A 195 1.42 -10.40 23.47
N MET A 196 2.53 -11.13 23.62
CA MET A 196 3.84 -10.54 23.92
C MET A 196 4.52 -10.03 22.65
N ALA A 197 4.26 -10.68 21.54
CA ALA A 197 4.91 -10.41 20.25
C ALA A 197 4.58 -9.03 19.68
N VAL A 198 3.45 -8.43 20.05
CA VAL A 198 3.07 -7.07 19.65
C VAL A 198 3.81 -5.98 20.44
N ALA A 199 4.47 -6.33 21.56
CA ALA A 199 5.10 -5.36 22.45
C ALA A 199 6.19 -4.49 21.76
N PRO A 200 7.11 -5.02 20.91
CA PRO A 200 8.10 -4.18 20.26
C PRO A 200 7.48 -3.05 19.46
N TYR A 201 6.46 -3.34 18.65
CA TYR A 201 5.75 -2.31 17.87
C TYR A 201 5.01 -1.31 18.77
N ASN A 202 4.30 -1.79 19.79
CA ASN A 202 3.56 -0.92 20.71
C ASN A 202 4.49 0.03 21.45
N ILE A 203 5.63 -0.46 21.95
CA ILE A 203 6.63 0.38 22.63
C ILE A 203 7.22 1.41 21.66
N TYR A 204 7.56 0.98 20.44
CA TYR A 204 8.02 1.88 19.38
C TYR A 204 6.99 2.96 19.08
N SER A 205 5.73 2.58 18.88
CA SER A 205 4.63 3.50 18.57
C SER A 205 4.42 4.53 19.68
N MET A 206 4.46 4.11 20.95
CA MET A 206 4.37 5.05 22.08
C MET A 206 5.57 6.00 22.13
N PHE A 207 6.78 5.47 21.92
CA PHE A 207 7.98 6.29 21.85
C PHE A 207 7.91 7.31 20.71
N ASP A 208 7.58 6.87 19.49
CA ASP A 208 7.63 7.69 18.29
C ASP A 208 6.50 8.71 18.21
N ASN A 209 5.29 8.36 18.64
CA ASN A 209 4.13 9.24 18.53
C ASN A 209 3.88 10.09 19.80
N ALA A 210 4.23 9.58 20.99
CA ALA A 210 3.88 10.23 22.25
C ALA A 210 5.08 10.87 22.97
N ASP A 211 6.21 10.15 23.07
CA ASP A 211 7.31 10.55 23.96
C ASP A 211 8.37 11.41 23.28
N ILE A 212 8.65 11.17 21.98
CA ILE A 212 9.65 11.95 21.26
C ILE A 212 9.15 13.38 21.07
N LYS A 213 10.02 14.35 21.36
CA LYS A 213 9.73 15.77 21.15
C LYS A 213 10.83 16.38 20.31
N PHE A 214 10.44 16.96 19.19
CA PHE A 214 11.36 17.66 18.30
C PHE A 214 11.56 19.11 18.75
N PRO A 215 12.69 19.75 18.42
CA PRO A 215 12.94 21.13 18.78
C PRO A 215 12.09 22.10 17.94
N THR A 216 12.06 23.35 18.41
CA THR A 216 11.62 24.49 17.62
C THR A 216 12.82 25.01 16.82
N VAL A 217 12.61 25.33 15.56
CA VAL A 217 13.56 26.00 14.66
C VAL A 217 13.02 27.37 14.28
N THR A 218 13.84 28.17 13.60
CA THR A 218 13.47 29.53 13.22
C THR A 218 13.41 29.62 11.70
N ASP A 219 12.31 30.13 11.14
CA ASP A 219 12.15 30.38 9.70
C ASP A 219 13.03 31.56 9.19
N VAL A 220 12.83 31.95 7.94
CA VAL A 220 13.55 33.06 7.30
C VAL A 220 13.16 34.44 7.86
N GLU A 221 11.93 34.58 8.35
CA GLU A 221 11.40 35.79 8.95
C GLU A 221 11.76 35.93 10.45
N GLY A 222 12.32 34.88 11.06
CA GLY A 222 12.67 34.85 12.47
C GLY A 222 11.57 34.29 13.38
N ASN A 223 10.51 33.70 12.81
CA ASN A 223 9.43 33.09 13.57
C ASN A 223 9.81 31.68 14.05
N PRO A 224 9.37 31.29 15.26
CA PRO A 224 9.61 29.95 15.77
C PRO A 224 8.64 28.94 15.14
N ILE A 225 9.17 27.83 14.59
CA ILE A 225 8.40 26.71 14.06
C ILE A 225 8.70 25.45 14.88
N GLN A 226 7.67 24.87 15.49
CA GLN A 226 7.76 23.57 16.16
C GLN A 226 7.84 22.46 15.11
N ILE A 227 8.92 21.67 15.10
CA ILE A 227 9.01 20.49 14.24
C ILE A 227 8.07 19.40 14.75
N THR A 228 7.37 18.75 13.83
CA THR A 228 6.49 17.59 14.06
C THR A 228 6.75 16.52 13.02
N HIS A 229 6.23 15.30 13.21
CA HIS A 229 6.25 14.27 12.15
C HIS A 229 5.55 14.76 10.87
N GLY A 230 4.43 15.48 11.02
CA GLY A 230 3.62 15.95 9.89
C GLY A 230 4.28 17.03 9.05
N ASN A 231 5.07 17.94 9.65
CA ASN A 231 5.71 19.05 8.91
C ASN A 231 7.19 18.79 8.56
N PHE A 232 7.77 17.67 8.99
CA PHE A 232 9.19 17.38 8.79
C PHE A 232 9.61 17.43 7.30
N THR A 233 8.89 16.71 6.45
CA THR A 233 9.20 16.68 5.01
C THR A 233 8.95 18.03 4.35
N THR A 234 7.87 18.72 4.70
CA THR A 234 7.55 20.06 4.20
C THR A 234 8.67 21.05 4.53
N LEU A 235 9.16 21.01 5.76
CA LEU A 235 10.28 21.87 6.17
C LEU A 235 11.61 21.52 5.47
N LEU A 236 11.79 20.27 5.03
CA LEU A 236 12.93 19.88 4.19
C LEU A 236 12.77 20.31 2.71
N GLN A 237 11.58 20.71 2.29
CA GLN A 237 11.31 21.26 0.96
C GLN A 237 11.55 22.77 0.88
N GLU A 238 11.72 23.43 2.02
CA GLU A 238 11.94 24.88 2.08
C GLU A 238 13.19 25.31 1.32
N LYS A 239 13.15 26.49 0.67
CA LYS A 239 14.31 27.04 -0.08
C LYS A 239 15.48 27.43 0.82
N ASP A 240 15.22 27.79 2.09
CA ASP A 240 16.27 28.10 3.07
C ASP A 240 17.05 26.87 3.50
N ARG A 241 18.27 26.76 2.98
CA ARG A 241 19.17 25.65 3.28
C ARG A 241 19.54 25.55 4.77
N ARG A 242 19.63 26.70 5.46
CA ARG A 242 19.88 26.73 6.91
C ARG A 242 18.73 26.06 7.65
N LEU A 243 17.48 26.42 7.31
CA LEU A 243 16.31 25.84 7.91
C LEU A 243 16.25 24.33 7.68
N ARG A 244 16.44 23.86 6.43
CA ARG A 244 16.47 22.41 6.14
C ARG A 244 17.50 21.67 6.99
N LYS A 245 18.72 22.23 7.11
CA LYS A 245 19.80 21.65 7.92
C LYS A 245 19.42 21.62 9.41
N ASP A 246 18.84 22.69 9.93
CA ASP A 246 18.45 22.79 11.34
C ASP A 246 17.30 21.81 11.66
N VAL A 247 16.32 21.67 10.77
CA VAL A 247 15.24 20.70 10.86
C VAL A 247 15.76 19.26 10.83
N PHE A 248 16.58 18.92 9.84
CA PHE A 248 17.18 17.60 9.69
C PHE A 248 17.98 17.20 10.95
N ARG A 249 18.88 18.05 11.38
CA ARG A 249 19.65 17.83 12.59
C ARG A 249 18.80 17.80 13.85
N GLY A 250 17.83 18.67 13.91
CA GLY A 250 16.91 18.74 15.04
C GLY A 250 16.16 17.46 15.28
N VAL A 251 15.64 16.84 14.21
CA VAL A 251 14.91 15.57 14.26
C VAL A 251 15.87 14.43 14.62
N TYR A 252 16.93 14.20 13.84
CA TYR A 252 17.78 13.04 14.06
C TYR A 252 18.55 13.06 15.38
N LYS A 253 18.89 14.23 15.90
CA LYS A 253 19.46 14.36 17.26
C LYS A 253 18.55 13.80 18.36
N GLN A 254 17.22 13.80 18.16
CA GLN A 254 16.33 13.21 19.16
C GLN A 254 16.39 11.68 19.12
N TYR A 255 16.47 11.09 17.93
CA TYR A 255 16.68 9.64 17.77
C TYR A 255 18.07 9.22 18.27
N MET A 256 19.14 9.96 17.93
CA MET A 256 20.49 9.71 18.41
C MET A 256 20.56 9.66 19.94
N LYS A 257 19.92 10.62 20.64
CA LYS A 257 19.91 10.66 22.12
C LYS A 257 19.25 9.41 22.73
N ARG A 258 18.38 8.75 22.01
CA ARG A 258 17.59 7.58 22.47
C ARG A 258 17.98 6.30 21.74
N GLY A 259 19.07 6.37 20.97
CA GLY A 259 19.47 5.31 20.05
C GLY A 259 19.63 3.94 20.69
N ASN A 260 20.13 3.86 21.92
CA ASN A 260 20.26 2.58 22.65
C ASN A 260 18.89 1.94 22.93
N THR A 261 17.88 2.74 23.32
CA THR A 261 16.55 2.26 23.61
C THR A 261 15.85 1.80 22.32
N VAL A 262 15.88 2.63 21.26
CA VAL A 262 15.24 2.29 19.98
C VAL A 262 15.92 1.07 19.34
N SER A 263 17.25 0.98 19.42
CA SER A 263 17.99 -0.21 18.97
C SER A 263 17.56 -1.48 19.72
N ALA A 264 17.36 -1.40 21.05
CA ALA A 264 16.90 -2.53 21.83
C ALA A 264 15.47 -2.97 21.45
N ILE A 265 14.57 -2.00 21.16
CA ILE A 265 13.22 -2.29 20.69
C ILE A 265 13.26 -2.98 19.32
N PHE A 266 14.06 -2.44 18.38
CA PHE A 266 14.19 -3.03 17.06
C PHE A 266 14.81 -4.43 17.09
N GLN A 267 15.85 -4.65 17.90
CA GLN A 267 16.40 -5.99 18.13
C GLN A 267 15.36 -6.97 18.71
N ALA A 268 14.46 -6.48 19.57
CA ALA A 268 13.36 -7.31 20.09
C ALA A 268 12.39 -7.70 18.97
N GLN A 269 12.09 -6.77 18.03
CA GLN A 269 11.31 -7.05 16.83
C GLN A 269 11.98 -8.15 15.98
N LEU A 270 13.26 -7.98 15.63
CA LEU A 270 14.01 -8.96 14.83
C LEU A 270 14.04 -10.35 15.49
N LYS A 271 14.25 -10.40 16.82
CA LYS A 271 14.26 -11.66 17.59
C LYS A 271 12.88 -12.33 17.61
N LYS A 272 11.82 -11.54 17.73
CA LYS A 272 10.43 -12.03 17.64
C LYS A 272 10.18 -12.70 16.28
N GLU A 273 10.53 -12.05 15.19
CA GLU A 273 10.37 -12.61 13.84
C GLU A 273 11.16 -13.91 13.68
N ASN A 274 12.43 -13.92 14.09
CA ASN A 274 13.27 -15.12 14.03
C ASN A 274 12.72 -16.26 14.89
N PHE A 275 12.13 -15.96 16.05
CA PHE A 275 11.48 -16.96 16.89
C PHE A 275 10.30 -17.63 16.14
N PHE A 276 9.40 -16.84 15.56
CA PHE A 276 8.25 -17.40 14.85
C PHE A 276 8.67 -18.18 13.60
N ALA A 277 9.62 -17.68 12.81
CA ALA A 277 10.14 -18.39 11.65
C ALA A 277 10.73 -19.76 12.05
N THR A 278 11.57 -19.77 13.11
CA THR A 278 12.20 -21.01 13.61
C THR A 278 11.18 -22.02 14.11
N VAL A 279 10.25 -21.58 14.99
CA VAL A 279 9.26 -22.50 15.58
C VAL A 279 8.31 -23.05 14.51
N ARG A 280 7.99 -22.28 13.48
CA ARG A 280 7.14 -22.69 12.37
C ARG A 280 7.89 -23.41 11.24
N ASN A 281 9.17 -23.76 11.43
CA ASN A 281 10.01 -24.46 10.44
C ASN A 281 10.20 -23.71 9.11
N TYR A 282 10.21 -22.41 9.12
CA TYR A 282 10.65 -21.65 7.93
C TYR A 282 12.17 -21.59 7.88
N PRO A 283 12.77 -21.62 6.67
CA PRO A 283 14.23 -21.54 6.52
C PRO A 283 14.79 -20.17 6.90
N SER A 284 13.97 -19.12 6.80
CA SER A 284 14.33 -17.75 7.14
C SER A 284 13.09 -16.93 7.49
N VAL A 285 13.28 -15.76 8.12
CA VAL A 285 12.20 -14.78 8.32
C VAL A 285 11.67 -14.29 6.98
N ARG A 286 12.55 -14.07 5.98
CA ARG A 286 12.15 -13.68 4.63
C ARG A 286 11.21 -14.71 4.00
N ALA A 287 11.59 -15.99 4.03
CA ALA A 287 10.74 -17.06 3.52
C ALA A 287 9.37 -17.10 4.20
N MET A 288 9.32 -16.87 5.53
CA MET A 288 8.06 -16.82 6.28
C MET A 288 7.12 -15.72 5.79
N HIS A 289 7.65 -14.51 5.55
CA HIS A 289 6.83 -13.39 5.10
C HIS A 289 6.41 -13.49 3.64
N LEU A 290 7.29 -14.02 2.76
CA LEU A 290 6.97 -14.20 1.36
C LEU A 290 5.98 -15.35 1.11
N ASP A 291 5.90 -16.32 2.01
CA ASP A 291 4.98 -17.47 1.92
C ASP A 291 3.50 -17.05 1.92
N ASN A 292 3.15 -15.95 2.59
CA ASN A 292 1.77 -15.46 2.60
C ASN A 292 1.19 -15.24 1.19
N GLY A 293 2.00 -14.74 0.26
CA GLY A 293 1.63 -14.54 -1.14
C GLY A 293 2.20 -15.60 -2.09
N ASN A 294 2.81 -16.66 -1.55
CA ASN A 294 3.58 -17.63 -2.35
C ASN A 294 4.60 -16.97 -3.29
N ILE A 295 5.30 -15.93 -2.78
CA ILE A 295 6.27 -15.16 -3.54
C ILE A 295 7.63 -15.85 -3.49
N PRO A 296 8.24 -16.22 -4.63
CA PRO A 296 9.60 -16.77 -4.67
C PRO A 296 10.63 -15.77 -4.11
N GLU A 297 11.59 -16.25 -3.31
CA GLU A 297 12.67 -15.39 -2.80
C GLU A 297 13.47 -14.71 -3.91
N SER A 298 13.53 -15.32 -5.10
CA SER A 298 14.17 -14.75 -6.29
C SER A 298 13.56 -13.39 -6.73
N VAL A 299 12.29 -13.13 -6.43
CA VAL A 299 11.66 -11.83 -6.70
C VAL A 299 12.35 -10.72 -5.90
N TYR A 300 12.64 -11.01 -4.64
CA TYR A 300 13.34 -10.09 -3.74
C TYR A 300 14.81 -9.89 -4.15
N ASP A 301 15.50 -10.98 -4.47
CA ASP A 301 16.90 -10.95 -4.89
C ASP A 301 17.05 -10.21 -6.22
N ASN A 302 16.22 -10.52 -7.22
CA ASN A 302 16.19 -9.82 -8.52
C ASN A 302 15.94 -8.32 -8.38
N LEU A 303 15.07 -7.90 -7.45
CA LEU A 303 14.82 -6.48 -7.20
C LEU A 303 16.12 -5.77 -6.80
N ILE A 304 16.80 -6.26 -5.78
CA ILE A 304 18.03 -5.62 -5.27
C ILE A 304 19.12 -5.65 -6.34
N GLU A 305 19.36 -6.80 -6.95
CA GLU A 305 20.44 -6.95 -7.95
C GLU A 305 20.20 -6.06 -9.18
N THR A 306 18.95 -5.93 -9.63
CA THR A 306 18.61 -5.11 -10.80
C THR A 306 18.73 -3.62 -10.46
N VAL A 307 18.23 -3.20 -9.32
CA VAL A 307 18.37 -1.80 -8.88
C VAL A 307 19.85 -1.43 -8.74
N HIS A 308 20.70 -2.33 -8.22
CA HIS A 308 22.15 -2.08 -8.13
C HIS A 308 22.80 -1.81 -9.50
N LYS A 309 22.37 -2.50 -10.57
CA LYS A 309 22.88 -2.26 -11.93
C LYS A 309 22.56 -0.86 -12.43
N HIS A 310 21.43 -0.29 -12.00
CA HIS A 310 20.95 1.03 -12.41
C HIS A 310 21.30 2.17 -11.43
N LEU A 311 22.03 1.91 -10.34
CA LEU A 311 22.52 2.95 -9.43
C LEU A 311 23.30 4.08 -10.13
N PRO A 312 24.08 3.84 -11.19
CA PRO A 312 24.72 4.94 -11.92
C PRO A 312 23.74 6.02 -12.42
N ALA A 313 22.50 5.65 -12.79
CA ALA A 313 21.47 6.61 -13.17
C ALA A 313 20.97 7.42 -11.97
N MET A 314 20.78 6.78 -10.82
CA MET A 314 20.46 7.48 -9.56
C MET A 314 21.59 8.45 -9.16
N HIS A 315 22.86 8.04 -9.27
CA HIS A 315 24.01 8.92 -9.00
C HIS A 315 24.03 10.12 -9.96
N LYS A 316 23.74 9.89 -11.25
CA LYS A 316 23.58 10.97 -12.24
C LYS A 316 22.49 11.95 -11.84
N TYR A 317 21.36 11.46 -11.35
CA TYR A 317 20.27 12.31 -10.84
C TYR A 317 20.74 13.18 -9.67
N MET A 318 21.50 12.61 -8.73
CA MET A 318 22.08 13.38 -7.61
C MET A 318 23.04 14.46 -8.09
N SER A 319 23.87 14.17 -9.11
CA SER A 319 24.74 15.16 -9.75
C SER A 319 23.97 16.32 -10.37
N ILE A 320 22.87 16.03 -11.07
CA ILE A 320 21.99 17.05 -11.66
C ILE A 320 21.34 17.90 -10.55
N ARG A 321 20.82 17.28 -9.49
CA ARG A 321 20.27 18.01 -8.34
C ARG A 321 21.29 18.95 -7.71
N LYS A 322 22.52 18.48 -7.49
CA LYS A 322 23.64 19.29 -6.95
C LYS A 322 23.89 20.53 -7.81
N LYS A 323 23.91 20.35 -9.15
CA LYS A 323 24.10 21.43 -10.13
C LYS A 323 22.98 22.45 -10.06
N LEU A 324 21.72 21.98 -10.07
CA LEU A 324 20.52 22.83 -10.06
C LEU A 324 20.36 23.62 -8.76
N LEU A 325 20.72 23.03 -7.64
CA LEU A 325 20.74 23.71 -6.33
C LEU A 325 21.92 24.67 -6.17
N GLY A 326 22.90 24.63 -7.06
CA GLY A 326 24.09 25.52 -7.02
C GLY A 326 24.94 25.33 -5.76
N VAL A 327 25.02 24.08 -5.26
CA VAL A 327 25.74 23.78 -4.01
C VAL A 327 27.05 23.05 -4.30
N ASP A 328 28.13 23.37 -3.56
CA ASP A 328 29.44 22.69 -3.69
C ASP A 328 29.35 21.22 -3.24
N LYS A 329 28.51 20.96 -2.22
CA LYS A 329 28.26 19.65 -1.64
C LYS A 329 26.78 19.46 -1.46
N LEU A 330 26.23 18.38 -2.03
CA LEU A 330 24.87 17.95 -1.80
C LEU A 330 24.82 17.12 -0.51
N HIS A 331 23.93 17.49 0.42
CA HIS A 331 23.77 16.82 1.71
C HIS A 331 22.42 16.11 1.79
N MET A 332 22.26 15.19 2.74
CA MET A 332 21.01 14.46 2.93
C MET A 332 19.82 15.39 3.24
N TYR A 333 20.03 16.55 3.84
CA TYR A 333 18.99 17.57 4.03
C TYR A 333 18.63 18.38 2.77
N ASP A 334 19.33 18.17 1.66
CA ASP A 334 19.04 18.82 0.36
C ASP A 334 18.24 17.90 -0.59
N ILE A 335 17.89 16.67 -0.14
CA ILE A 335 17.32 15.68 -1.04
C ILE A 335 15.82 15.92 -1.34
N TYR A 336 15.10 16.59 -0.44
CA TYR A 336 13.67 16.84 -0.58
C TYR A 336 13.34 18.22 -1.16
N VAL A 337 14.30 19.15 -1.19
CA VAL A 337 14.04 20.49 -1.74
C VAL A 337 13.73 20.40 -3.23
N PRO A 338 12.65 21.06 -3.72
CA PRO A 338 12.34 21.11 -5.13
C PRO A 338 13.49 21.75 -5.93
N VAL A 339 13.90 21.10 -7.01
CA VAL A 339 14.91 21.62 -7.96
C VAL A 339 14.27 22.27 -9.19
N VAL A 340 12.96 22.16 -9.32
CA VAL A 340 12.13 22.84 -10.32
C VAL A 340 10.98 23.51 -9.59
N GLU A 341 10.70 24.76 -9.93
CA GLU A 341 9.58 25.50 -9.34
C GLU A 341 8.24 24.93 -9.81
N ASP A 342 7.29 24.83 -8.88
CA ASP A 342 5.90 24.52 -9.21
C ASP A 342 5.33 25.66 -10.08
N PRO A 343 4.82 25.38 -11.29
CA PRO A 343 4.20 26.38 -12.15
C PRO A 343 2.90 26.96 -11.56
N GLY A 344 2.38 26.38 -10.48
CA GLY A 344 1.15 26.81 -9.82
C GLY A 344 -0.12 26.53 -10.64
N THR A 345 -0.04 25.64 -11.62
CA THR A 345 -1.20 25.24 -12.44
C THR A 345 -2.27 24.61 -11.55
N LYS A 346 -3.51 25.07 -11.72
CA LYS A 346 -4.66 24.54 -11.00
C LYS A 346 -5.35 23.48 -11.82
N TYR A 347 -5.78 22.43 -11.13
CA TYR A 347 -6.54 21.31 -11.69
C TYR A 347 -7.82 21.10 -10.87
N PRO A 348 -8.87 21.96 -11.06
CA PRO A 348 -10.18 21.74 -10.46
C PRO A 348 -10.68 20.35 -10.80
N TYR A 349 -11.47 19.72 -9.89
CA TYR A 349 -11.89 18.33 -10.05
C TYR A 349 -12.51 18.03 -11.42
N ASP A 350 -13.40 18.92 -11.93
CA ASP A 350 -14.07 18.70 -13.21
C ASP A 350 -13.08 18.74 -14.41
N GLU A 351 -12.00 19.53 -14.32
CA GLU A 351 -10.94 19.54 -15.33
C GLU A 351 -10.00 18.33 -15.18
N ALA A 352 -9.61 18.03 -13.93
CA ALA A 352 -8.77 16.86 -13.60
C ALA A 352 -9.40 15.57 -14.11
N LYS A 353 -10.71 15.39 -13.87
CA LYS A 353 -11.51 14.26 -14.36
C LYS A 353 -11.42 14.12 -15.89
N GLU A 354 -11.57 15.20 -16.64
CA GLU A 354 -11.50 15.15 -18.11
C GLU A 354 -10.08 14.85 -18.63
N ILE A 355 -9.03 15.28 -17.91
CA ILE A 355 -7.65 14.92 -18.24
C ILE A 355 -7.42 13.43 -17.98
N VAL A 356 -7.86 12.91 -16.82
CA VAL A 356 -7.74 11.49 -16.48
C VAL A 356 -8.47 10.62 -17.50
N LYS A 357 -9.71 10.96 -17.89
CA LYS A 357 -10.45 10.23 -18.95
C LYS A 357 -9.66 10.13 -20.25
N LYS A 358 -9.03 11.23 -20.67
CA LYS A 358 -8.20 11.24 -21.89
C LYS A 358 -6.93 10.41 -21.73
N ALA A 359 -6.31 10.45 -20.56
CA ALA A 359 -5.12 9.68 -20.25
C ALA A 359 -5.38 8.17 -20.27
N LEU A 360 -6.59 7.74 -19.95
CA LEU A 360 -6.99 6.33 -19.93
C LEU A 360 -7.44 5.79 -21.31
N VAL A 361 -7.49 6.62 -22.36
CA VAL A 361 -7.90 6.17 -23.72
C VAL A 361 -7.11 4.94 -24.21
N PRO A 362 -5.80 4.79 -23.96
CA PRO A 362 -5.06 3.59 -24.34
C PRO A 362 -5.63 2.28 -23.77
N MET A 363 -6.37 2.35 -22.66
CA MET A 363 -7.02 1.18 -22.00
C MET A 363 -8.25 0.66 -22.77
N GLY A 364 -8.68 1.33 -23.83
CA GLY A 364 -9.82 0.95 -24.63
C GLY A 364 -11.16 1.48 -24.13
N GLU A 365 -12.16 1.43 -25.02
CA GLU A 365 -13.45 2.07 -24.83
C GLU A 365 -14.21 1.55 -23.59
N ASP A 366 -14.22 0.23 -23.37
CA ASP A 366 -14.94 -0.37 -22.25
C ASP A 366 -14.40 0.11 -20.89
N TYR A 367 -13.07 0.12 -20.73
CA TYR A 367 -12.42 0.62 -19.51
C TYR A 367 -12.74 2.10 -19.28
N VAL A 368 -12.56 2.92 -20.31
CA VAL A 368 -12.80 4.37 -20.23
C VAL A 368 -14.26 4.68 -19.91
N ASN A 369 -15.21 3.96 -20.50
CA ASN A 369 -16.64 4.15 -20.24
C ASN A 369 -17.01 3.86 -18.79
N VAL A 370 -16.49 2.77 -18.22
CA VAL A 370 -16.76 2.41 -16.82
C VAL A 370 -16.10 3.43 -15.87
N ALA A 371 -14.81 3.74 -16.08
CA ALA A 371 -14.09 4.71 -15.25
C ALA A 371 -14.73 6.10 -15.32
N SER A 372 -15.14 6.54 -16.52
CA SER A 372 -15.84 7.82 -16.73
C SER A 372 -17.18 7.84 -16.02
N ALA A 373 -17.97 6.77 -16.14
CA ALA A 373 -19.24 6.67 -15.45
C ALA A 373 -19.06 6.72 -13.92
N GLY A 374 -18.02 6.10 -13.39
CA GLY A 374 -17.68 6.17 -11.97
C GLY A 374 -17.32 7.58 -11.50
N MET A 375 -16.49 8.30 -12.27
CA MET A 375 -16.08 9.67 -11.97
C MET A 375 -17.22 10.70 -12.16
N ASP A 376 -18.17 10.44 -13.08
CA ASP A 376 -19.27 11.35 -13.38
C ASP A 376 -20.51 11.14 -12.50
N LYS A 377 -20.54 10.02 -11.76
CA LYS A 377 -21.68 9.63 -10.93
C LYS A 377 -21.23 9.43 -9.48
N ASP A 378 -21.94 8.59 -8.81
CA ASP A 378 -22.01 8.44 -7.36
C ASP A 378 -20.86 7.61 -6.72
N TRP A 379 -19.72 7.38 -7.44
CA TRP A 379 -18.63 6.59 -6.88
C TRP A 379 -17.68 7.42 -6.02
N VAL A 380 -17.55 8.75 -6.30
CA VAL A 380 -16.46 9.55 -5.77
C VAL A 380 -16.97 10.60 -4.77
N ASP A 381 -16.42 10.56 -3.56
CA ASP A 381 -16.56 11.60 -2.55
C ASP A 381 -15.35 12.53 -2.62
N VAL A 382 -15.54 13.72 -3.22
CA VAL A 382 -14.46 14.51 -3.82
C VAL A 382 -13.72 15.40 -2.83
N TYR A 383 -14.47 16.27 -2.13
CA TYR A 383 -13.85 17.36 -1.38
C TYR A 383 -13.76 17.08 0.11
N GLU A 384 -12.76 17.70 0.74
CA GLU A 384 -12.64 17.74 2.18
C GLU A 384 -13.84 18.46 2.82
N ASN A 385 -14.29 17.95 3.98
CA ASN A 385 -15.25 18.59 4.85
C ASN A 385 -14.86 18.42 6.33
N GLU A 386 -15.52 19.19 7.24
CA GLU A 386 -15.30 19.03 8.68
C GLU A 386 -15.41 17.55 9.08
N ASN A 387 -14.42 17.04 9.81
CA ASN A 387 -14.34 15.67 10.36
C ASN A 387 -14.30 14.53 9.32
N LYS A 388 -14.20 14.80 8.03
CA LYS A 388 -14.00 13.75 7.04
C LYS A 388 -12.66 13.05 7.25
N ARG A 389 -12.60 11.75 7.02
CA ARG A 389 -11.34 11.00 7.07
C ARG A 389 -10.33 11.60 6.08
N SER A 390 -9.11 11.85 6.56
CA SER A 390 -8.00 12.34 5.74
C SER A 390 -7.45 11.25 4.80
N GLY A 391 -6.68 11.69 3.78
CA GLY A 391 -6.11 10.82 2.77
C GLY A 391 -7.08 10.50 1.64
N ALA A 392 -6.82 9.43 0.90
CA ALA A 392 -7.65 8.92 -0.18
C ALA A 392 -7.67 7.39 -0.13
N TYR A 393 -8.71 6.78 -0.67
CA TYR A 393 -8.79 5.34 -0.87
C TYR A 393 -9.93 4.97 -1.84
N SER A 394 -9.81 3.79 -2.46
CA SER A 394 -10.90 3.10 -3.13
C SER A 394 -11.28 1.86 -2.36
N TRP A 395 -12.59 1.66 -2.12
CA TRP A 395 -13.09 0.51 -1.39
C TRP A 395 -14.53 0.20 -1.79
N GLY A 396 -14.92 -1.06 -1.77
CA GLY A 396 -16.29 -1.50 -2.08
C GLY A 396 -16.56 -2.87 -1.47
N ALA A 397 -17.77 -3.35 -1.59
CA ALA A 397 -18.16 -4.70 -1.22
C ALA A 397 -18.50 -5.51 -2.47
N TYR A 398 -18.36 -6.83 -2.39
CA TYR A 398 -18.77 -7.71 -3.49
C TYR A 398 -20.24 -7.48 -3.86
N GLY A 399 -20.49 -7.32 -5.16
CA GLY A 399 -21.85 -7.02 -5.67
C GLY A 399 -22.24 -5.53 -5.65
N THR A 400 -21.34 -4.63 -5.20
CA THR A 400 -21.50 -3.18 -5.33
C THR A 400 -20.53 -2.61 -6.35
N HIS A 401 -20.72 -1.36 -6.77
CA HIS A 401 -19.64 -0.61 -7.40
C HIS A 401 -18.59 -0.22 -6.35
N PRO A 402 -17.35 0.10 -6.76
CA PRO A 402 -16.37 0.70 -5.88
C PRO A 402 -16.79 2.10 -5.42
N TYR A 403 -16.33 2.50 -4.24
CA TYR A 403 -16.47 3.85 -3.70
C TYR A 403 -15.09 4.45 -3.49
N VAL A 404 -14.91 5.71 -3.90
CA VAL A 404 -13.63 6.42 -3.83
C VAL A 404 -13.77 7.63 -2.91
N LEU A 405 -12.96 7.68 -1.86
CA LEU A 405 -12.86 8.85 -1.00
C LEU A 405 -11.64 9.67 -1.41
N LEU A 406 -11.84 10.96 -1.66
CA LEU A 406 -10.79 11.94 -1.93
C LEU A 406 -10.87 13.11 -0.95
N ASN A 407 -9.81 13.90 -0.90
CA ASN A 407 -9.74 15.24 -0.30
C ASN A 407 -9.07 16.16 -1.34
N HIS A 408 -9.75 16.37 -2.49
CA HIS A 408 -9.22 17.03 -3.66
C HIS A 408 -8.93 18.53 -3.41
N GLN A 409 -7.74 19.00 -3.83
CA GLN A 409 -7.21 20.34 -3.56
C GLN A 409 -6.85 21.14 -4.81
N ASP A 410 -7.43 20.82 -5.96
CA ASP A 410 -7.22 21.52 -7.24
C ASP A 410 -5.74 21.67 -7.66
N ASN A 411 -4.90 20.69 -7.35
CA ASN A 411 -3.48 20.68 -7.72
C ASN A 411 -3.10 19.40 -8.48
N LEU A 412 -1.88 19.36 -9.01
CA LEU A 412 -1.35 18.22 -9.76
C LEU A 412 -1.43 16.93 -8.95
N GLY A 413 -0.99 16.94 -7.68
CA GLY A 413 -1.00 15.76 -6.83
C GLY A 413 -2.40 15.19 -6.63
N SER A 414 -3.43 16.05 -6.47
CA SER A 414 -4.82 15.58 -6.35
C SER A 414 -5.36 14.97 -7.63
N MET A 415 -4.91 15.41 -8.81
CA MET A 415 -5.27 14.78 -10.07
C MET A 415 -4.62 13.40 -10.23
N PHE A 416 -3.35 13.23 -9.82
CA PHE A 416 -2.70 11.93 -9.78
C PHE A 416 -3.38 11.01 -8.76
N THR A 417 -3.76 11.52 -7.59
CA THR A 417 -4.54 10.75 -6.60
C THR A 417 -5.87 10.25 -7.20
N LEU A 418 -6.58 11.08 -7.97
CA LEU A 418 -7.81 10.64 -8.67
C LEU A 418 -7.52 9.49 -9.65
N ALA A 419 -6.46 9.59 -10.45
CA ALA A 419 -6.08 8.52 -11.39
C ALA A 419 -5.70 7.23 -10.65
N HIS A 420 -4.98 7.36 -9.54
CA HIS A 420 -4.58 6.28 -8.64
C HIS A 420 -5.79 5.53 -8.07
N GLU A 421 -6.68 6.23 -7.39
CA GLU A 421 -7.85 5.62 -6.76
C GLU A 421 -8.82 5.03 -7.80
N MET A 422 -8.91 5.64 -8.98
CA MET A 422 -9.64 5.04 -10.09
C MET A 422 -8.99 3.75 -10.61
N GLY A 423 -7.67 3.59 -10.51
CA GLY A 423 -6.98 2.34 -10.81
C GLY A 423 -7.40 1.21 -9.87
N HIS A 424 -7.42 1.48 -8.57
CA HIS A 424 -7.96 0.55 -7.57
C HIS A 424 -9.43 0.24 -7.81
N ALA A 425 -10.25 1.26 -8.11
CA ALA A 425 -11.66 1.09 -8.39
C ALA A 425 -11.88 0.17 -9.60
N MET A 426 -11.13 0.35 -10.65
CA MET A 426 -11.23 -0.50 -11.85
C MET A 426 -10.74 -1.92 -11.59
N HIS A 427 -9.68 -2.11 -10.80
CA HIS A 427 -9.23 -3.45 -10.39
C HIS A 427 -10.33 -4.18 -9.63
N THR A 428 -10.88 -3.56 -8.60
CA THR A 428 -12.01 -4.12 -7.81
C THR A 428 -13.23 -4.38 -8.68
N TYR A 429 -13.57 -3.46 -9.59
CA TYR A 429 -14.71 -3.63 -10.51
C TYR A 429 -14.57 -4.87 -11.39
N TYR A 430 -13.41 -5.04 -12.06
CA TYR A 430 -13.21 -6.18 -12.95
C TYR A 430 -13.09 -7.48 -12.18
N SER A 431 -12.41 -7.48 -11.05
CA SER A 431 -12.31 -8.65 -10.17
C SER A 431 -13.69 -9.11 -9.70
N ASN A 432 -14.49 -8.24 -9.12
CA ASN A 432 -15.83 -8.55 -8.63
C ASN A 432 -16.79 -9.00 -9.75
N LYS A 433 -16.60 -8.48 -10.96
CA LYS A 433 -17.42 -8.83 -12.14
C LYS A 433 -17.09 -10.22 -12.67
N CYS A 434 -15.83 -10.64 -12.60
CA CYS A 434 -15.34 -11.85 -13.27
C CYS A 434 -15.11 -13.02 -12.32
N GLN A 435 -14.83 -12.75 -11.04
CA GLN A 435 -14.55 -13.78 -10.04
C GLN A 435 -15.74 -14.01 -9.11
N PRO A 436 -15.92 -15.23 -8.62
CA PRO A 436 -16.84 -15.50 -7.53
C PRO A 436 -16.29 -14.88 -6.23
N ILE A 437 -17.15 -14.66 -5.26
CA ILE A 437 -16.81 -13.94 -4.02
C ILE A 437 -15.60 -14.50 -3.28
N ASN A 438 -15.44 -15.83 -3.23
CA ASN A 438 -14.28 -16.46 -2.58
C ASN A 438 -12.94 -16.16 -3.26
N SER A 439 -12.95 -15.71 -4.51
CA SER A 439 -11.77 -15.40 -5.32
C SER A 439 -11.76 -13.98 -5.87
N ALA A 440 -12.68 -13.10 -5.42
CA ALA A 440 -12.75 -11.72 -5.90
C ALA A 440 -11.73 -10.80 -5.21
N GLY A 441 -11.33 -11.09 -3.97
CA GLY A 441 -10.26 -10.36 -3.28
C GLY A 441 -8.89 -10.64 -3.90
N TYR A 442 -7.99 -9.66 -3.85
CA TYR A 442 -6.61 -9.79 -4.32
C TYR A 442 -5.62 -9.34 -3.24
N LEU A 443 -4.40 -9.89 -3.30
CA LEU A 443 -3.38 -9.63 -2.29
C LEU A 443 -2.76 -8.23 -2.47
N ILE A 444 -2.30 -7.67 -1.36
CA ILE A 444 -1.66 -6.34 -1.31
C ILE A 444 -0.47 -6.22 -2.29
N PHE A 445 0.24 -7.31 -2.55
CA PHE A 445 1.36 -7.36 -3.50
C PHE A 445 1.00 -6.83 -4.90
N VAL A 446 -0.24 -7.02 -5.34
CA VAL A 446 -0.72 -6.58 -6.65
C VAL A 446 -1.67 -5.38 -6.58
N ALA A 447 -2.07 -4.95 -5.40
CA ALA A 447 -3.06 -3.89 -5.23
C ALA A 447 -2.62 -2.58 -5.90
N GLU A 448 -1.36 -2.18 -5.69
CA GLU A 448 -0.83 -0.90 -6.21
C GLU A 448 -0.44 -0.95 -7.69
N VAL A 449 -0.47 -2.12 -8.32
CA VAL A 449 -0.10 -2.24 -9.75
C VAL A 449 -1.11 -1.53 -10.65
N ALA A 450 -2.40 -1.66 -10.34
CA ALA A 450 -3.45 -1.05 -11.14
C ALA A 450 -3.50 0.48 -10.96
N SER A 451 -3.37 0.95 -9.74
CA SER A 451 -3.35 2.37 -9.40
C SER A 451 -2.18 3.10 -10.04
N THR A 452 -0.97 2.56 -9.87
CA THR A 452 0.26 3.12 -10.44
C THR A 452 0.31 3.01 -11.97
N CYS A 453 -0.30 1.98 -12.57
CA CYS A 453 -0.44 1.90 -14.02
C CYS A 453 -1.26 3.07 -14.58
N ASN A 454 -2.37 3.44 -13.93
CA ASN A 454 -3.15 4.62 -14.30
C ASN A 454 -2.36 5.92 -14.14
N GLU A 455 -1.58 6.06 -13.06
CA GLU A 455 -0.70 7.23 -12.87
C GLU A 455 0.35 7.33 -13.97
N SER A 456 0.95 6.21 -14.36
CA SER A 456 1.93 6.17 -15.46
C SER A 456 1.32 6.55 -16.80
N LEU A 457 0.10 6.09 -17.10
CA LEU A 457 -0.64 6.51 -18.30
C LEU A 457 -1.00 8.00 -18.26
N LEU A 458 -1.37 8.52 -17.08
CA LEU A 458 -1.63 9.95 -16.89
C LEU A 458 -0.37 10.76 -17.11
N MET A 459 0.76 10.35 -16.54
CA MET A 459 2.05 11.02 -16.73
C MET A 459 2.43 11.07 -18.20
N HIS A 460 2.32 9.95 -18.92
CA HIS A 460 2.59 9.89 -20.36
C HIS A 460 1.70 10.85 -21.15
N HIS A 461 0.38 10.84 -20.89
CA HIS A 461 -0.57 11.74 -21.53
C HIS A 461 -0.22 13.21 -21.29
N MET A 462 0.09 13.58 -20.07
CA MET A 462 0.46 14.95 -19.73
C MET A 462 1.75 15.37 -20.41
N MET A 463 2.76 14.51 -20.45
CA MET A 463 4.03 14.79 -21.12
C MET A 463 3.88 15.00 -22.63
N GLU A 464 3.03 14.21 -23.30
CA GLU A 464 2.78 14.35 -24.74
C GLU A 464 2.02 15.65 -25.07
N ASN A 465 1.11 16.07 -24.20
CA ASN A 465 0.23 17.23 -24.45
C ASN A 465 0.74 18.53 -23.82
N CYS A 466 1.80 18.49 -23.00
CA CYS A 466 2.37 19.67 -22.38
C CYS A 466 3.13 20.52 -23.41
N THR A 467 2.65 21.74 -23.61
CA THR A 467 3.28 22.73 -24.51
C THR A 467 4.16 23.74 -23.79
N ASN A 468 4.01 23.84 -22.46
CA ASN A 468 4.79 24.72 -21.60
C ASN A 468 6.07 24.01 -21.14
N GLU A 469 7.23 24.57 -21.47
CA GLU A 469 8.53 23.98 -21.15
C GLU A 469 8.80 23.94 -19.63
N VAL A 470 8.35 24.93 -18.88
CA VAL A 470 8.49 24.98 -17.40
C VAL A 470 7.65 23.87 -16.76
N GLU A 471 6.40 23.72 -17.20
CA GLU A 471 5.51 22.68 -16.72
C GLU A 471 6.03 21.28 -17.10
N ARG A 472 6.54 21.11 -18.31
CA ARG A 472 7.15 19.85 -18.76
C ARG A 472 8.33 19.46 -17.88
N LYS A 473 9.22 20.41 -17.56
CA LYS A 473 10.37 20.18 -16.69
C LYS A 473 9.91 19.80 -15.28
N TYR A 474 8.84 20.43 -14.77
CA TYR A 474 8.25 20.12 -13.49
C TYR A 474 7.67 18.69 -13.46
N LEU A 475 6.91 18.30 -14.49
CA LEU A 475 6.36 16.94 -14.62
C LEU A 475 7.45 15.87 -14.66
N ILE A 476 8.51 16.09 -15.46
CA ILE A 476 9.65 15.14 -15.50
C ILE A 476 10.29 15.00 -14.12
N ASN A 477 10.56 16.11 -13.44
CA ASN A 477 11.16 16.08 -12.12
C ASN A 477 10.25 15.35 -11.11
N HIS A 478 8.94 15.57 -11.17
CA HIS A 478 7.97 14.86 -10.34
C HIS A 478 8.08 13.35 -10.56
N TYR A 479 8.11 12.89 -11.80
CA TYR A 479 8.24 11.48 -12.14
C TYR A 479 9.56 10.86 -11.66
N LEU A 480 10.69 11.57 -11.81
CA LEU A 480 11.98 11.13 -11.30
C LEU A 480 11.99 11.00 -9.76
N GLU A 481 11.28 11.89 -9.05
CA GLU A 481 11.14 11.82 -7.59
C GLU A 481 10.28 10.62 -7.16
N GLU A 482 9.27 10.22 -7.93
CA GLU A 482 8.50 9.00 -7.69
C GLU A 482 9.39 7.75 -7.79
N PHE A 483 10.19 7.64 -8.85
CA PHE A 483 11.18 6.55 -8.96
C PHE A 483 12.17 6.55 -7.79
N ARG A 484 12.69 7.72 -7.41
CA ARG A 484 13.60 7.84 -6.27
C ARG A 484 13.00 7.35 -4.97
N THR A 485 11.75 7.74 -4.68
CA THR A 485 11.10 7.46 -3.40
C THR A 485 10.46 6.09 -3.34
N THR A 486 9.89 5.61 -4.45
CA THR A 486 9.09 4.38 -4.48
C THR A 486 9.90 3.17 -4.96
N LEU A 487 10.89 3.37 -5.84
CA LEU A 487 11.72 2.27 -6.31
C LEU A 487 13.08 2.23 -5.61
N PHE A 488 13.94 3.24 -5.78
CA PHE A 488 15.30 3.20 -5.23
C PHE A 488 15.31 3.19 -3.70
N ARG A 489 14.59 4.10 -3.06
CA ARG A 489 14.57 4.20 -1.60
C ARG A 489 13.92 2.97 -0.94
N GLN A 490 12.84 2.45 -1.49
CA GLN A 490 12.18 1.27 -0.91
C GLN A 490 13.03 0.01 -1.10
N THR A 491 13.76 -0.10 -2.21
CA THR A 491 14.73 -1.19 -2.39
C THR A 491 15.88 -1.08 -1.40
N MET A 492 16.39 0.12 -1.12
CA MET A 492 17.39 0.33 -0.06
C MET A 492 16.87 -0.14 1.31
N PHE A 493 15.62 0.16 1.64
CA PHE A 493 15.01 -0.31 2.88
C PHE A 493 14.85 -1.83 2.90
N ALA A 494 14.41 -2.42 1.79
CA ALA A 494 14.32 -3.87 1.66
C ALA A 494 15.68 -4.54 1.83
N GLU A 495 16.73 -3.99 1.25
CA GLU A 495 18.11 -4.50 1.41
C GLU A 495 18.60 -4.39 2.86
N PHE A 496 18.30 -3.27 3.54
CA PHE A 496 18.57 -3.14 4.97
C PHE A 496 17.87 -4.24 5.79
N GLU A 497 16.58 -4.50 5.55
CA GLU A 497 15.85 -5.58 6.21
C GLU A 497 16.49 -6.94 5.97
N MET A 498 16.81 -7.25 4.71
CA MET A 498 17.46 -8.51 4.34
C MET A 498 18.79 -8.71 5.11
N ILE A 499 19.64 -7.68 5.14
CA ILE A 499 20.94 -7.74 5.79
C ILE A 499 20.79 -7.97 7.30
N VAL A 500 19.93 -7.20 7.98
CA VAL A 500 19.81 -7.27 9.44
C VAL A 500 19.16 -8.59 9.90
N HIS A 501 18.17 -9.09 9.18
CA HIS A 501 17.57 -10.39 9.50
C HIS A 501 18.54 -11.55 9.26
N LYS A 502 19.31 -11.51 8.15
CA LYS A 502 20.34 -12.51 7.86
C LYS A 502 21.42 -12.53 8.94
N LYS A 503 21.98 -11.38 9.29
CA LYS A 503 23.01 -11.27 10.34
C LYS A 503 22.54 -11.76 11.70
N LEU A 504 21.28 -11.44 12.06
CA LEU A 504 20.71 -11.96 13.30
C LEU A 504 20.60 -13.49 13.29
N ALA A 505 20.12 -14.08 12.19
CA ALA A 505 20.02 -15.53 12.04
C ALA A 505 21.37 -16.25 12.10
N GLU A 506 22.44 -15.60 11.62
CA GLU A 506 23.83 -16.06 11.72
C GLU A 506 24.44 -15.85 13.12
N GLY A 507 23.69 -15.26 14.06
CA GLY A 507 24.12 -15.05 15.45
C GLY A 507 25.00 -13.80 15.65
N GLU A 508 25.06 -12.90 14.67
CA GLU A 508 25.82 -11.65 14.80
C GLU A 508 25.15 -10.68 15.79
N ASN A 509 25.97 -9.89 16.46
CA ASN A 509 25.47 -8.85 17.36
C ASN A 509 25.12 -7.59 16.57
N LEU A 510 23.84 -7.27 16.48
CA LEU A 510 23.33 -6.05 15.86
C LEU A 510 23.29 -4.89 16.87
N SER A 511 24.44 -4.43 17.32
CA SER A 511 24.52 -3.22 18.16
C SER A 511 23.94 -2.01 17.38
N LYS A 512 23.65 -0.93 18.12
CA LYS A 512 23.23 0.34 17.51
C LYS A 512 24.24 0.79 16.43
N GLU A 513 25.52 0.70 16.74
CA GLU A 513 26.62 1.10 15.85
C GLU A 513 26.65 0.22 14.58
N ALA A 514 26.43 -1.09 14.73
CA ALA A 514 26.36 -2.01 13.60
C ALA A 514 25.17 -1.69 12.68
N LEU A 515 23.99 -1.43 13.25
CA LEU A 515 22.80 -1.03 12.49
C LEU A 515 23.00 0.30 11.76
N CYS A 516 23.57 1.30 12.44
CA CYS A 516 23.90 2.59 11.83
C CYS A 516 24.94 2.44 10.70
N GLN A 517 25.95 1.59 10.88
CA GLN A 517 26.97 1.37 9.83
C GLN A 517 26.38 0.70 8.60
N ILE A 518 25.53 -0.33 8.75
CA ILE A 518 24.81 -0.97 7.63
C ILE A 518 23.98 0.08 6.89
N TYR A 519 23.25 0.92 7.62
CA TYR A 519 22.41 1.95 7.02
C TYR A 519 23.23 3.05 6.33
N HIS A 520 24.38 3.44 6.90
CA HIS A 520 25.34 4.36 6.29
C HIS A 520 25.84 3.83 4.95
N ASP A 521 26.33 2.58 4.95
CA ASP A 521 26.92 1.96 3.76
C ASP A 521 25.90 1.87 2.61
N LEU A 522 24.64 1.58 2.94
CA LEU A 522 23.53 1.59 1.96
C LEU A 522 23.25 3.00 1.43
N ASN A 523 23.23 4.03 2.27
CA ASN A 523 23.09 5.40 1.79
C ASN A 523 24.25 5.81 0.86
N VAL A 524 25.49 5.46 1.20
CA VAL A 524 26.65 5.71 0.33
C VAL A 524 26.49 4.98 -1.01
N LEU A 525 26.05 3.73 -0.99
CA LEU A 525 25.85 2.93 -2.20
C LEU A 525 24.77 3.52 -3.10
N TYR A 526 23.58 3.82 -2.56
CA TYR A 526 22.42 4.22 -3.35
C TYR A 526 22.50 5.67 -3.84
N TYR A 527 23.05 6.60 -3.05
CA TYR A 527 23.08 8.03 -3.41
C TYR A 527 24.36 8.47 -4.13
N GLY A 528 25.43 7.66 -4.06
CA GLY A 528 26.65 7.86 -4.84
C GLY A 528 27.59 8.97 -4.36
N PRO A 529 28.66 9.24 -5.12
CA PRO A 529 29.79 10.03 -4.66
C PRO A 529 29.53 11.54 -4.54
N ASP A 530 28.49 12.07 -5.20
CA ASP A 530 28.13 13.49 -5.10
C ASP A 530 27.34 13.83 -3.84
N MET A 531 26.80 12.82 -3.15
CA MET A 531 26.10 12.97 -1.89
C MET A 531 27.05 12.90 -0.70
N VAL A 532 26.94 13.86 0.19
CA VAL A 532 27.53 13.77 1.53
C VAL A 532 26.53 13.06 2.43
N VAL A 533 26.83 11.83 2.79
CA VAL A 533 26.03 11.07 3.75
C VAL A 533 26.36 11.60 5.14
N ASP A 534 25.48 12.46 5.66
CA ASP A 534 25.63 13.06 7.00
C ASP A 534 25.42 11.98 8.08
N GLU A 535 26.16 12.03 9.18
CA GLU A 535 26.07 11.07 10.30
C GLU A 535 24.63 10.93 10.84
N GLU A 536 23.87 12.00 10.77
CA GLU A 536 22.48 12.02 11.25
C GLU A 536 21.58 11.03 10.50
N ILE A 537 21.79 10.82 9.18
CA ILE A 537 20.96 9.90 8.39
C ILE A 537 21.19 8.43 8.78
N ASP A 538 22.32 8.09 9.38
CA ASP A 538 22.61 6.73 9.83
C ASP A 538 21.60 6.23 10.87
N TYR A 539 20.85 7.16 11.47
CA TYR A 539 19.81 6.91 12.45
C TYR A 539 18.37 6.91 11.85
N GLU A 540 18.22 7.04 10.53
CA GLU A 540 16.91 7.12 9.91
C GLU A 540 16.08 5.86 10.09
N TRP A 541 16.68 4.67 10.10
CA TRP A 541 15.98 3.42 10.35
C TRP A 541 15.18 3.43 11.68
N MET A 542 15.56 4.27 12.65
CA MET A 542 14.88 4.40 13.94
C MET A 542 13.51 5.06 13.84
N ARG A 543 13.23 5.79 12.75
CA ARG A 543 11.95 6.49 12.54
C ARG A 543 11.06 5.83 11.50
N ILE A 544 11.45 4.68 10.94
CA ILE A 544 10.70 3.99 9.89
C ILE A 544 9.80 2.93 10.52
N PRO A 545 8.48 3.17 10.63
CA PRO A 545 7.57 2.23 11.26
C PRO A 545 7.44 0.92 10.47
N HIS A 546 7.67 0.95 9.16
CA HIS A 546 7.61 -0.22 8.28
C HIS A 546 8.58 -1.34 8.70
N PHE A 547 9.70 -1.04 9.34
CA PHE A 547 10.63 -2.06 9.83
C PHE A 547 10.08 -2.91 10.99
N TYR A 548 8.89 -2.55 11.50
CA TYR A 548 8.11 -3.38 12.44
C TYR A 548 7.05 -4.25 11.74
N THR A 549 6.93 -4.13 10.40
CA THR A 549 6.18 -5.02 9.51
C THR A 549 7.18 -5.61 8.52
N SER A 550 7.94 -6.60 8.99
CA SER A 550 9.12 -7.11 8.28
C SER A 550 8.81 -7.61 6.88
N PHE A 551 9.70 -7.34 5.94
CA PHE A 551 9.61 -7.73 4.53
C PHE A 551 8.33 -7.26 3.83
N TYR A 552 7.88 -6.06 4.19
CA TYR A 552 6.73 -5.42 3.55
C TYR A 552 7.15 -4.45 2.43
N VAL A 553 8.19 -3.63 2.66
CA VAL A 553 8.49 -2.47 1.81
C VAL A 553 8.96 -2.79 0.39
N TYR A 554 9.48 -4.00 0.13
CA TYR A 554 9.86 -4.42 -1.21
C TYR A 554 8.67 -4.40 -2.19
N GLN A 555 7.45 -4.59 -1.68
CA GLN A 555 6.23 -4.61 -2.48
C GLN A 555 5.95 -3.27 -3.15
N TYR A 556 6.40 -2.15 -2.57
CA TYR A 556 6.32 -0.85 -3.23
C TYR A 556 7.14 -0.82 -4.52
N ALA A 557 8.39 -1.26 -4.45
CA ALA A 557 9.30 -1.26 -5.58
C ALA A 557 8.89 -2.28 -6.66
N THR A 558 8.48 -3.48 -6.26
CA THR A 558 8.02 -4.52 -7.20
C THR A 558 6.68 -4.13 -7.85
N GLY A 559 5.73 -3.62 -7.08
CA GLY A 559 4.44 -3.15 -7.58
C GLY A 559 4.59 -1.97 -8.56
N TYR A 560 5.43 -0.99 -8.20
CA TYR A 560 5.77 0.13 -9.08
C TYR A 560 6.41 -0.34 -10.39
N SER A 561 7.40 -1.23 -10.31
CA SER A 561 8.06 -1.78 -11.50
C SER A 561 7.10 -2.53 -12.42
N ALA A 562 6.22 -3.35 -11.84
CA ALA A 562 5.21 -4.08 -12.61
C ALA A 562 4.23 -3.11 -13.31
N ALA A 563 3.79 -2.05 -12.61
CA ALA A 563 2.89 -1.05 -13.16
C ALA A 563 3.50 -0.27 -14.35
N ILE A 564 4.76 0.17 -14.21
CA ILE A 564 5.50 0.83 -15.30
C ILE A 564 5.67 -0.12 -16.50
N ALA A 565 6.02 -1.39 -16.25
CA ALA A 565 6.14 -2.39 -17.31
C ALA A 565 4.80 -2.63 -18.03
N PHE A 566 3.67 -2.64 -17.32
CA PHE A 566 2.34 -2.75 -17.93
C PHE A 566 1.99 -1.51 -18.75
N SER A 567 2.15 -0.30 -18.20
CA SER A 567 1.83 0.93 -18.91
C SER A 567 2.67 1.05 -20.20
N LYS A 568 3.95 0.71 -20.16
CA LYS A 568 4.84 0.65 -21.33
C LYS A 568 4.29 -0.30 -22.39
N LYS A 569 3.96 -1.55 -22.02
CA LYS A 569 3.37 -2.52 -22.95
C LYS A 569 2.03 -2.09 -23.52
N ILE A 570 1.17 -1.47 -22.73
CA ILE A 570 -0.12 -0.92 -23.18
C ILE A 570 0.11 0.16 -24.25
N LEU A 571 1.07 1.05 -24.03
CA LEU A 571 1.38 2.13 -24.97
C LEU A 571 2.07 1.62 -26.26
N GLU A 572 2.95 0.61 -26.15
CA GLU A 572 3.71 0.08 -27.29
C GLU A 572 2.93 -0.95 -28.12
N GLU A 573 2.21 -1.88 -27.47
CA GLU A 573 1.54 -3.02 -28.12
C GLU A 573 0.04 -2.73 -28.38
N GLY A 574 -0.56 -1.76 -27.67
CA GLY A 574 -1.98 -1.40 -27.78
C GLY A 574 -2.93 -2.51 -27.30
N LYS A 575 -4.02 -2.72 -28.06
CA LYS A 575 -5.11 -3.62 -27.67
C LYS A 575 -4.67 -5.03 -27.18
N PRO A 576 -3.72 -5.75 -27.80
CA PRO A 576 -3.31 -7.05 -27.28
C PRO A 576 -2.75 -7.00 -25.85
N ALA A 577 -2.03 -5.95 -25.47
CA ALA A 577 -1.54 -5.79 -24.10
C ALA A 577 -2.68 -5.43 -23.15
N VAL A 578 -3.59 -4.56 -23.58
CA VAL A 578 -4.79 -4.19 -22.80
C VAL A 578 -5.65 -5.42 -22.53
N ASP A 579 -5.94 -6.25 -23.52
CA ASP A 579 -6.73 -7.48 -23.34
C ASP A 579 -6.06 -8.40 -22.32
N ARG A 580 -4.74 -8.64 -22.41
CA ARG A 580 -4.02 -9.45 -21.42
C ARG A 580 -4.08 -8.82 -20.00
N TYR A 581 -3.92 -7.52 -19.90
CA TYR A 581 -3.96 -6.79 -18.63
C TYR A 581 -5.34 -6.87 -17.97
N ILE A 582 -6.41 -6.65 -18.73
CA ILE A 582 -7.79 -6.71 -18.21
C ILE A 582 -8.19 -8.15 -17.90
N ASP A 583 -8.00 -9.09 -18.84
CA ASP A 583 -8.52 -10.45 -18.73
C ASP A 583 -7.75 -11.29 -17.70
N ASN A 584 -6.42 -11.14 -17.61
CA ASN A 584 -5.60 -12.00 -16.76
C ASN A 584 -5.17 -11.33 -15.45
N PHE A 585 -5.12 -10.00 -15.38
CA PHE A 585 -4.71 -9.29 -14.17
C PHE A 585 -5.91 -8.65 -13.46
N LEU A 586 -6.57 -7.62 -14.04
CA LEU A 586 -7.66 -6.93 -13.37
C LEU A 586 -8.84 -7.87 -13.07
N SER A 587 -9.15 -8.78 -13.99
CA SER A 587 -10.24 -9.77 -13.83
C SER A 587 -9.82 -11.00 -13.01
N GLY A 588 -8.55 -11.09 -12.63
CA GLY A 588 -7.99 -12.29 -12.00
C GLY A 588 -8.34 -12.44 -10.51
N GLY A 589 -8.50 -11.33 -9.78
CA GLY A 589 -8.73 -11.35 -8.34
C GLY A 589 -7.71 -12.21 -7.59
N GLY A 590 -8.19 -13.07 -6.70
CA GLY A 590 -7.41 -14.09 -5.99
C GLY A 590 -7.40 -15.46 -6.65
N SER A 591 -7.75 -15.59 -7.94
CA SER A 591 -7.82 -16.89 -8.62
C SER A 591 -6.47 -17.58 -8.83
N LYS A 592 -5.36 -16.84 -8.74
CA LYS A 592 -3.98 -17.32 -8.87
C LYS A 592 -3.07 -16.62 -7.87
N ASP A 593 -1.85 -17.14 -7.72
CA ASP A 593 -0.81 -16.43 -6.96
C ASP A 593 -0.44 -15.10 -7.65
N PRO A 594 -0.04 -14.07 -6.89
CA PRO A 594 0.28 -12.74 -7.44
C PRO A 594 1.26 -12.77 -8.61
N ILE A 595 2.33 -13.56 -8.50
CA ILE A 595 3.33 -13.67 -9.57
C ILE A 595 2.74 -14.32 -10.83
N ASP A 596 1.86 -15.31 -10.67
CA ASP A 596 1.21 -16.00 -11.79
C ASP A 596 0.17 -15.11 -12.48
N LEU A 597 -0.53 -14.26 -11.73
CA LEU A 597 -1.43 -13.23 -12.29
C LEU A 597 -0.66 -12.26 -13.18
N LEU A 598 0.41 -11.68 -12.65
CA LEU A 598 1.24 -10.72 -13.38
C LEU A 598 1.88 -11.37 -14.61
N LYS A 599 2.38 -12.58 -14.47
CA LYS A 599 2.98 -13.38 -15.57
C LYS A 599 1.97 -13.71 -16.67
N ALA A 600 0.75 -14.11 -16.32
CA ALA A 600 -0.32 -14.37 -17.28
C ALA A 600 -0.70 -13.12 -18.08
N ALA A 601 -0.60 -11.94 -17.45
CA ALA A 601 -0.82 -10.65 -18.10
C ALA A 601 0.40 -10.13 -18.91
N GLY A 602 1.56 -10.83 -18.83
CA GLY A 602 2.75 -10.52 -19.63
C GLY A 602 3.87 -9.81 -18.87
N VAL A 603 3.81 -9.75 -17.53
CA VAL A 603 4.86 -9.17 -16.66
C VAL A 603 5.31 -10.23 -15.66
N ASP A 604 6.46 -10.87 -15.92
CA ASP A 604 7.01 -11.93 -15.08
C ASP A 604 7.97 -11.36 -14.03
N MET A 605 7.46 -11.04 -12.83
CA MET A 605 8.25 -10.51 -11.72
C MET A 605 9.25 -11.51 -11.12
N SER A 606 9.20 -12.78 -11.51
CA SER A 606 10.23 -13.76 -11.13
C SER A 606 11.55 -13.56 -11.89
N THR A 607 11.57 -12.65 -12.86
CA THR A 607 12.74 -12.29 -13.68
C THR A 607 13.13 -10.82 -13.46
N PRO A 608 14.35 -10.40 -13.79
CA PRO A 608 14.78 -9.00 -13.71
C PRO A 608 14.06 -8.06 -14.70
N ALA A 609 13.53 -8.59 -15.79
CA ALA A 609 13.07 -7.81 -16.94
C ALA A 609 12.06 -6.69 -16.62
N PRO A 610 11.02 -6.88 -15.78
CA PRO A 610 10.09 -5.79 -15.46
C PRO A 610 10.74 -4.64 -14.69
N ILE A 611 11.75 -4.94 -13.88
CA ILE A 611 12.49 -3.94 -13.11
C ILE A 611 13.47 -3.19 -14.03
N ASP A 612 14.15 -3.91 -14.93
CA ASP A 612 14.99 -3.32 -15.98
C ASP A 612 14.15 -2.40 -16.90
N ASP A 613 12.95 -2.82 -17.31
CA ASP A 613 12.03 -2.02 -18.11
C ASP A 613 11.62 -0.71 -17.39
N ALA A 614 11.27 -0.80 -16.11
CA ALA A 614 10.90 0.38 -15.31
C ALA A 614 12.10 1.34 -15.16
N LEU A 615 13.28 0.82 -14.88
CA LEU A 615 14.48 1.65 -14.72
C LEU A 615 14.98 2.24 -16.05
N ALA A 616 14.74 1.58 -17.18
CA ALA A 616 14.97 2.17 -18.50
C ALA A 616 14.09 3.40 -18.75
N VAL A 617 12.83 3.39 -18.28
CA VAL A 617 11.96 4.59 -18.32
C VAL A 617 12.54 5.71 -17.44
N PHE A 618 13.03 5.39 -16.25
CA PHE A 618 13.72 6.38 -15.41
C PHE A 618 14.92 7.02 -16.13
N GLU A 619 15.76 6.21 -16.76
CA GLU A 619 16.95 6.68 -17.50
C GLU A 619 16.54 7.58 -18.69
N GLU A 620 15.50 7.19 -19.42
CA GLU A 620 14.98 8.01 -20.54
C GLU A 620 14.52 9.39 -20.07
N TYR A 621 13.74 9.45 -18.99
CA TYR A 621 13.28 10.72 -18.44
C TYR A 621 14.40 11.53 -17.78
N LEU A 622 15.41 10.87 -17.21
CA LEU A 622 16.60 11.52 -16.67
C LEU A 622 17.41 12.22 -17.77
N ASP A 623 17.59 11.59 -18.94
CA ASP A 623 18.27 12.19 -20.09
C ASP A 623 17.50 13.40 -20.64
N LYS A 624 16.15 13.30 -20.72
CA LYS A 624 15.28 14.44 -21.08
C LYS A 624 15.41 15.58 -20.08
N PHE A 625 15.44 15.26 -18.77
CA PHE A 625 15.61 16.25 -17.71
C PHE A 625 16.95 16.96 -17.79
N GLU A 626 18.03 16.20 -17.98
CA GLU A 626 19.38 16.76 -18.12
C GLU A 626 19.48 17.72 -19.29
N ALA A 627 18.86 17.39 -20.44
CA ALA A 627 18.84 18.24 -21.63
C ALA A 627 18.12 19.58 -21.43
N MET A 628 17.25 19.67 -20.39
CA MET A 628 16.54 20.90 -20.02
C MET A 628 17.23 21.69 -18.89
N CYS A 629 18.38 21.19 -18.36
CA CYS A 629 19.15 21.79 -17.28
C CYS A 629 20.44 22.43 -17.77
#